data_7286df600bf88af3e70463dd258e0ccd
#
_entry.id   7286df600bf88af3e70463dd258e0ccd
#
_cell.length_a   1.000
_cell.length_b   1.000
_cell.length_c   1.000
_cell.angle_alpha   90.00
_cell.angle_beta   90.00
_cell.angle_gamma   90.00
#
_symmetry.space_group_name_H-M   'P 1'
#
loop_
_entity.id
_entity.type
_entity.pdbx_description
1 polymer ?
#
loop_
_entity_poly.entity_id
_entity_poly.type
_entity_poly.pdbx_seq_one_letter_code
_entity_poly.pdbx_strand_id
1 'polypeptide(L)'
;DLPERRGPVLAGLKERASAEWVAAFLADPQQAKPGTMMPALFDGVDERDKAHQMEAVAHYLMSLQPPGKTAKPKLPKHSNAERGSAMYHQLGCVACHAPTADFHPAAGAPKPEEFSSRPVPFPDLRAKYSLSALAAFLEQPDKTRPDGRMPHLGLSNEDAIDIACHLLDFRPSDPREAPELPAFKVDAAKAKEGAGIVTKLNCAACHDLGAGKLPAPQQVALKSQTGGCLDGKPAPGRPHYLLSEAQRESLELYLQAKPDFTLAQRAELTLQALNCTACHDRDGAGGPDVARNRYFAGDEGIADAGRLPPPLTGIGRKLTPEWMLKVLQGGGRVRPYVKTQMPRYPLHARLLTDLLAAADEKALPKLAKGDLEAGRKLTGIQGGMNCVTCHVWGDKPSLGIQALDISDLDKRLRPEWFRDYLLNPAAYRPGTLMPPLWPGGVSMIKDVLDGDTERQIASIWEFIAHGDGLPEGYPELMAGAFELVPRERPIVQR
;
A
#
# COMPACT_ATOMS: atom_id res chain seq x y z
N ASP A 1 2.22 -6.91 -18.96
CA ASP A 1 2.79 -5.57 -18.97
C ASP A 1 2.90 -5.05 -17.54
N LEU A 2 3.94 -4.27 -17.25
CA LEU A 2 4.06 -3.61 -15.94
C LEU A 2 3.01 -2.50 -15.82
N PRO A 3 2.61 -2.11 -14.58
CA PRO A 3 1.71 -0.98 -14.39
C PRO A 3 2.24 0.28 -15.04
N GLU A 4 1.41 0.95 -15.82
CA GLU A 4 1.77 2.20 -16.49
C GLU A 4 2.05 3.28 -15.43
N ARG A 5 3.21 3.95 -15.55
CA ARG A 5 3.58 5.07 -14.67
C ARG A 5 3.06 6.37 -15.26
N ARG A 6 2.06 6.92 -14.59
CA ARG A 6 1.47 8.23 -14.93
C ARG A 6 1.99 9.32 -14.00
N GLY A 7 2.14 10.52 -14.55
CA GLY A 7 2.35 11.72 -13.76
C GLY A 7 1.10 12.08 -12.95
N PRO A 8 1.21 13.00 -11.97
CA PRO A 8 0.04 13.48 -11.25
C PRO A 8 -0.93 14.18 -12.19
N VAL A 9 -2.22 14.12 -11.84
CA VAL A 9 -3.27 14.93 -12.48
C VAL A 9 -2.95 16.41 -12.26
N LEU A 10 -2.92 17.22 -13.30
CA LEU A 10 -2.63 18.65 -13.20
C LEU A 10 -3.89 19.53 -13.19
N ALA A 11 -5.04 18.98 -13.58
CA ALA A 11 -6.30 19.65 -13.39
C ALA A 11 -6.55 20.01 -11.91
N GLY A 12 -7.00 21.23 -11.64
CA GLY A 12 -7.21 21.72 -10.28
C GLY A 12 -5.93 21.96 -9.49
N LEU A 13 -4.79 22.14 -10.13
CA LEU A 13 -3.49 22.30 -9.45
C LEU A 13 -3.50 23.48 -8.46
N LYS A 14 -4.17 24.59 -8.79
CA LYS A 14 -4.29 25.77 -7.92
C LYS A 14 -4.92 25.49 -6.53
N GLU A 15 -5.66 24.40 -6.41
CA GLU A 15 -6.32 24.03 -5.15
C GLU A 15 -5.38 23.30 -4.19
N ARG A 16 -4.20 22.85 -4.68
CA ARG A 16 -3.30 21.96 -3.94
C ARG A 16 -1.82 22.32 -4.02
N ALA A 17 -1.44 23.35 -4.77
CA ALA A 17 -0.06 23.82 -4.83
C ALA A 17 -0.02 25.32 -5.07
N SER A 18 0.95 26.03 -4.48
CA SER A 18 1.21 27.44 -4.77
C SER A 18 1.83 27.60 -6.15
N ALA A 19 1.65 28.78 -6.75
CA ALA A 19 2.26 29.10 -8.06
C ALA A 19 3.79 29.14 -7.95
N GLU A 20 4.31 29.64 -6.84
CA GLU A 20 5.74 29.71 -6.54
C GLU A 20 6.36 28.32 -6.49
N TRP A 21 5.67 27.37 -5.82
CA TRP A 21 6.14 25.98 -5.80
C TRP A 21 6.11 25.34 -7.18
N VAL A 22 5.07 25.62 -7.98
CA VAL A 22 4.98 25.13 -9.37
C VAL A 22 6.14 25.66 -10.21
N ALA A 23 6.45 26.96 -10.10
CA ALA A 23 7.56 27.58 -10.81
C ALA A 23 8.91 26.95 -10.39
N ALA A 24 9.16 26.79 -9.08
CA ALA A 24 10.37 26.14 -8.57
C ALA A 24 10.48 24.69 -9.05
N PHE A 25 9.38 23.95 -9.07
CA PHE A 25 9.36 22.58 -9.57
C PHE A 25 9.61 22.47 -11.08
N LEU A 26 9.15 23.42 -11.87
CA LEU A 26 9.44 23.48 -13.31
C LEU A 26 10.89 23.85 -13.58
N ALA A 27 11.48 24.71 -12.74
CA ALA A 27 12.87 25.16 -12.86
C ALA A 27 13.86 23.99 -12.60
N ASP A 28 13.65 23.28 -11.50
CA ASP A 28 14.45 22.11 -11.12
C ASP A 28 13.58 21.08 -10.40
N PRO A 29 13.03 20.09 -11.13
CA PRO A 29 12.18 19.07 -10.55
C PRO A 29 12.87 18.25 -9.44
N GLN A 30 14.18 17.98 -9.57
CA GLN A 30 14.93 17.15 -8.61
C GLN A 30 15.21 17.91 -7.32
N GLN A 31 15.51 19.20 -7.39
CA GLN A 31 15.71 20.05 -6.22
C GLN A 31 14.39 20.26 -5.48
N ALA A 32 13.31 20.58 -6.20
CA ALA A 32 11.99 20.85 -5.59
C ALA A 32 11.35 19.58 -5.01
N LYS A 33 11.64 18.42 -5.60
CA LYS A 33 11.17 17.11 -5.13
C LYS A 33 12.20 16.01 -5.43
N PRO A 34 13.15 15.76 -4.54
CA PRO A 34 14.15 14.72 -4.71
C PRO A 34 13.53 13.36 -5.04
N GLY A 35 14.13 12.65 -5.99
CA GLY A 35 13.66 11.33 -6.45
C GLY A 35 12.42 11.38 -7.36
N THR A 36 12.03 12.55 -7.87
CA THR A 36 10.99 12.64 -8.89
C THR A 36 11.45 12.00 -10.21
N MET A 37 10.51 11.37 -10.92
CA MET A 37 10.74 10.86 -12.28
C MET A 37 10.43 11.91 -13.36
N MET A 38 9.97 13.10 -12.97
CA MET A 38 9.75 14.18 -13.91
C MET A 38 11.09 14.66 -14.48
N PRO A 39 11.27 14.65 -15.81
CA PRO A 39 12.48 15.16 -16.42
C PRO A 39 12.56 16.69 -16.33
N ALA A 40 13.75 17.21 -16.40
CA ALA A 40 13.99 18.64 -16.59
C ALA A 40 13.65 19.01 -18.06
N LEU A 41 12.55 19.73 -18.24
CA LEU A 41 12.01 20.04 -19.57
C LEU A 41 12.58 21.34 -20.16
N PHE A 42 13.17 22.18 -19.31
CA PHE A 42 13.71 23.48 -19.68
C PHE A 42 15.24 23.51 -19.67
N ASP A 43 15.86 22.36 -19.51
CA ASP A 43 17.33 22.27 -19.61
C ASP A 43 17.78 22.53 -21.06
N GLY A 44 18.88 23.28 -21.19
CA GLY A 44 19.41 23.67 -22.49
C GLY A 44 18.67 24.85 -23.14
N VAL A 45 17.68 25.43 -22.48
CA VAL A 45 17.03 26.69 -22.87
C VAL A 45 17.80 27.86 -22.23
N ASP A 46 17.95 28.97 -22.96
CA ASP A 46 18.52 30.21 -22.41
C ASP A 46 17.76 30.66 -21.15
N GLU A 47 18.47 31.14 -20.13
CA GLU A 47 17.87 31.42 -18.81
C GLU A 47 16.74 32.47 -18.85
N ARG A 48 16.82 33.44 -19.76
CA ARG A 48 15.76 34.45 -19.91
C ARG A 48 14.51 33.86 -20.55
N ASP A 49 14.69 33.04 -21.57
CA ASP A 49 13.59 32.34 -22.25
C ASP A 49 13.01 31.25 -21.34
N LYS A 50 13.85 30.57 -20.56
CA LYS A 50 13.44 29.60 -19.55
C LYS A 50 12.51 30.22 -18.51
N ALA A 51 12.89 31.34 -17.90
CA ALA A 51 12.08 32.03 -16.92
C ALA A 51 10.70 32.44 -17.50
N HIS A 52 10.69 33.01 -18.69
CA HIS A 52 9.47 33.42 -19.38
C HIS A 52 8.54 32.21 -19.69
N GLN A 53 9.11 31.13 -20.25
CA GLN A 53 8.34 29.95 -20.60
C GLN A 53 7.76 29.26 -19.35
N MET A 54 8.52 29.17 -18.26
CA MET A 54 8.05 28.58 -16.98
C MET A 54 6.91 29.40 -16.37
N GLU A 55 7.01 30.75 -16.42
CA GLU A 55 5.95 31.63 -15.95
C GLU A 55 4.66 31.42 -16.76
N ALA A 56 4.76 31.39 -18.09
CA ALA A 56 3.62 31.14 -18.97
C ALA A 56 2.98 29.75 -18.67
N VAL A 57 3.80 28.71 -18.53
CA VAL A 57 3.32 27.37 -18.17
C VAL A 57 2.66 27.36 -16.80
N ALA A 58 3.22 28.05 -15.79
CA ALA A 58 2.60 28.15 -14.47
C ALA A 58 1.21 28.79 -14.55
N HIS A 59 1.05 29.90 -15.29
CA HIS A 59 -0.25 30.54 -15.53
C HIS A 59 -1.25 29.59 -16.19
N TYR A 60 -0.83 28.81 -17.18
CA TYR A 60 -1.69 27.81 -17.81
C TYR A 60 -2.11 26.72 -16.82
N LEU A 61 -1.16 26.11 -16.11
CA LEU A 61 -1.45 25.03 -15.16
C LEU A 61 -2.36 25.49 -14.03
N MET A 62 -2.16 26.70 -13.52
CA MET A 62 -3.01 27.31 -12.50
C MET A 62 -4.41 27.70 -13.01
N SER A 63 -4.61 27.77 -14.32
CA SER A 63 -5.92 28.02 -14.94
C SER A 63 -6.77 26.76 -15.11
N LEU A 64 -6.15 25.57 -15.05
CA LEU A 64 -6.84 24.31 -15.28
C LEU A 64 -7.87 24.02 -14.17
N GLN A 65 -9.11 23.78 -14.57
CA GLN A 65 -10.18 23.45 -13.63
C GLN A 65 -10.16 21.95 -13.29
N PRO A 66 -10.52 21.57 -12.06
CA PRO A 66 -10.67 20.17 -11.73
C PRO A 66 -11.83 19.52 -12.48
N PRO A 67 -11.77 18.21 -12.79
CA PRO A 67 -12.89 17.50 -13.37
C PRO A 67 -14.00 17.35 -12.32
N GLY A 68 -14.98 18.23 -12.34
CA GLY A 68 -16.09 18.26 -11.39
C GLY A 68 -15.87 19.20 -10.21
N LYS A 69 -16.85 19.22 -9.30
CA LYS A 69 -16.74 19.99 -8.05
C LYS A 69 -15.86 19.22 -7.07
N THR A 70 -14.66 19.71 -6.80
CA THR A 70 -13.87 19.24 -5.67
C THR A 70 -14.48 19.82 -4.39
N ALA A 71 -15.02 18.95 -3.55
CA ALA A 71 -15.41 19.37 -2.21
C ALA A 71 -14.09 19.59 -1.41
N LYS A 72 -13.89 20.81 -0.92
CA LYS A 72 -12.81 21.04 0.07
C LYS A 72 -13.10 20.19 1.30
N PRO A 73 -12.10 19.55 1.91
CA PRO A 73 -12.27 18.85 3.17
C PRO A 73 -12.91 19.78 4.21
N LYS A 74 -13.88 19.27 4.96
CA LYS A 74 -14.44 20.01 6.09
C LYS A 74 -13.40 19.99 7.21
N LEU A 75 -12.83 21.15 7.51
CA LEU A 75 -11.95 21.28 8.67
C LEU A 75 -12.80 21.19 9.95
N PRO A 76 -12.47 20.28 10.89
CA PRO A 76 -13.15 20.18 12.18
C PRO A 76 -12.80 21.38 13.06
N LYS A 77 -13.47 21.51 14.19
CA LYS A 77 -13.14 22.55 15.18
C LYS A 77 -11.84 22.29 15.94
N HIS A 78 -11.42 21.03 15.98
CA HIS A 78 -10.22 20.60 16.70
C HIS A 78 -9.44 19.62 15.84
N SER A 79 -8.13 19.65 15.99
CA SER A 79 -7.20 18.67 15.42
C SER A 79 -6.18 18.26 16.46
N ASN A 80 -5.56 17.09 16.26
CA ASN A 80 -4.58 16.56 17.19
C ASN A 80 -3.32 16.12 16.43
N ALA A 81 -2.34 17.00 16.36
CA ALA A 81 -1.07 16.73 15.70
C ALA A 81 -0.26 15.60 16.38
N GLU A 82 -0.47 15.35 17.67
CA GLU A 82 0.18 14.23 18.38
C GLU A 82 -0.44 12.91 17.96
N ARG A 83 -1.78 12.85 17.84
CA ARG A 83 -2.48 11.72 17.24
C ARG A 83 -2.03 11.52 15.79
N GLY A 84 -1.87 12.61 15.04
CA GLY A 84 -1.34 12.62 13.68
C GLY A 84 0.07 12.02 13.60
N SER A 85 0.97 12.38 14.54
CA SER A 85 2.30 11.80 14.66
C SER A 85 2.24 10.29 14.91
N ALA A 86 1.44 9.85 15.89
CA ALA A 86 1.27 8.44 16.20
C ALA A 86 0.74 7.65 14.99
N MET A 87 -0.24 8.18 14.27
CA MET A 87 -0.80 7.56 13.08
C MET A 87 0.22 7.51 11.93
N TYR A 88 0.94 8.60 11.66
CA TYR A 88 1.98 8.63 10.64
C TYR A 88 3.00 7.51 10.84
N HIS A 89 3.42 7.27 12.09
CA HIS A 89 4.43 6.26 12.41
C HIS A 89 3.88 4.82 12.44
N GLN A 90 2.61 4.62 12.76
CA GLN A 90 2.06 3.27 13.00
C GLN A 90 1.20 2.73 11.86
N LEU A 91 0.59 3.59 11.02
CA LEU A 91 -0.29 3.13 9.94
C LEU A 91 0.44 2.62 8.70
N GLY A 92 1.77 2.87 8.59
CA GLY A 92 2.58 2.39 7.48
C GLY A 92 3.25 3.48 6.64
N CYS A 93 3.11 4.79 6.96
CA CYS A 93 3.78 5.86 6.20
C CYS A 93 5.30 5.73 6.25
N VAL A 94 5.85 5.33 7.41
CA VAL A 94 7.30 5.13 7.60
C VAL A 94 7.86 3.89 6.92
N ALA A 95 7.03 3.03 6.34
CA ALA A 95 7.51 1.98 5.44
C ALA A 95 8.20 2.58 4.20
N CYS A 96 7.79 3.79 3.79
CA CYS A 96 8.32 4.48 2.62
C CYS A 96 8.98 5.83 2.96
N HIS A 97 8.44 6.58 3.93
CA HIS A 97 8.91 7.91 4.32
C HIS A 97 9.80 7.86 5.56
N ALA A 98 10.61 8.91 5.78
CA ALA A 98 11.40 9.01 6.98
C ALA A 98 10.51 9.18 8.22
N PRO A 99 10.81 8.52 9.35
CA PRO A 99 10.18 8.86 10.62
C PRO A 99 10.58 10.27 11.04
N THR A 100 9.76 10.92 11.87
CA THR A 100 10.09 12.21 12.48
C THR A 100 10.82 12.02 13.81
N ALA A 101 11.67 12.97 14.18
CA ALA A 101 12.55 12.83 15.34
C ALA A 101 11.81 12.87 16.69
N ASP A 102 10.58 13.38 16.71
CA ASP A 102 9.74 13.50 17.89
C ASP A 102 9.01 12.19 18.28
N PHE A 103 9.08 11.14 17.44
CA PHE A 103 8.45 9.87 17.71
C PHE A 103 9.48 8.77 17.99
N HIS A 104 9.34 8.12 19.14
CA HIS A 104 10.21 7.04 19.56
C HIS A 104 9.40 5.73 19.67
N PRO A 105 9.66 4.74 18.81
CA PRO A 105 9.04 3.42 18.93
C PRO A 105 9.51 2.71 20.20
N ALA A 106 8.70 1.81 20.75
CA ALA A 106 9.02 1.07 21.98
C ALA A 106 10.37 0.31 21.89
N ALA A 107 10.73 -0.17 20.71
CA ALA A 107 12.02 -0.82 20.44
C ALA A 107 13.23 0.14 20.32
N GLY A 108 13.05 1.41 20.64
CA GLY A 108 14.07 2.46 20.51
C GLY A 108 14.18 3.05 19.10
N ALA A 109 14.76 4.24 18.99
CA ALA A 109 14.97 4.91 17.71
C ALA A 109 16.00 4.15 16.85
N PRO A 110 15.74 3.97 15.55
CA PRO A 110 16.71 3.32 14.65
C PRO A 110 17.89 4.25 14.38
N LYS A 111 19.03 3.66 14.05
CA LYS A 111 20.19 4.38 13.57
C LYS A 111 20.14 4.54 12.06
N PRO A 112 20.73 5.61 11.48
CA PRO A 112 20.71 5.84 10.03
C PRO A 112 21.22 4.66 9.19
N GLU A 113 22.21 3.94 9.66
CA GLU A 113 22.81 2.77 8.99
C GLU A 113 21.91 1.53 8.97
N GLU A 114 20.87 1.50 9.80
CA GLU A 114 19.90 0.39 9.85
C GLU A 114 18.86 0.47 8.72
N PHE A 115 18.80 1.60 7.98
CA PHE A 115 17.92 1.72 6.82
C PHE A 115 18.54 1.08 5.58
N SER A 116 17.95 0.00 5.09
CA SER A 116 18.40 -0.70 3.89
C SER A 116 18.18 0.09 2.60
N SER A 117 17.24 1.03 2.61
CA SER A 117 16.95 1.92 1.50
C SER A 117 16.67 3.33 1.99
N ARG A 118 17.03 4.32 1.17
CA ARG A 118 16.72 5.72 1.49
C ARG A 118 15.22 5.94 1.54
N PRO A 119 14.69 6.59 2.59
CA PRO A 119 13.30 6.98 2.64
C PRO A 119 12.94 7.89 1.46
N VAL A 120 11.70 7.79 0.99
CA VAL A 120 11.17 8.72 -0.01
C VAL A 120 11.07 10.11 0.62
N PRO A 121 11.84 11.10 0.15
CA PRO A 121 11.83 12.41 0.76
C PRO A 121 10.53 13.16 0.46
N PHE A 122 10.15 14.05 1.38
CA PHE A 122 9.11 15.02 1.13
C PHE A 122 9.65 16.21 0.33
N PRO A 123 8.84 16.83 -0.55
CA PRO A 123 9.10 18.21 -0.96
C PRO A 123 8.93 19.13 0.24
N ASP A 124 9.28 20.42 0.11
CA ASP A 124 8.81 21.42 1.08
C ASP A 124 7.27 21.42 1.11
N LEU A 125 6.72 20.77 2.14
CA LEU A 125 5.27 20.60 2.27
C LEU A 125 4.56 21.93 2.54
N ARG A 126 5.18 22.83 3.30
CA ARG A 126 4.59 24.15 3.63
C ARG A 126 4.57 25.08 2.43
N ALA A 127 5.62 25.06 1.62
CA ALA A 127 5.64 25.84 0.39
C ALA A 127 4.64 25.32 -0.64
N LYS A 128 4.31 24.02 -0.57
CA LYS A 128 3.45 23.36 -1.56
C LYS A 128 1.99 23.35 -1.19
N TYR A 129 1.63 23.00 0.06
CA TYR A 129 0.25 22.66 0.45
C TYR A 129 -0.28 23.60 1.54
N SER A 130 -1.57 23.95 1.44
CA SER A 130 -2.35 24.31 2.63
C SER A 130 -2.70 23.07 3.45
N LEU A 131 -3.18 23.24 4.67
CA LEU A 131 -3.65 22.13 5.52
C LEU A 131 -4.76 21.32 4.82
N SER A 132 -5.77 22.03 4.29
CA SER A 132 -6.88 21.39 3.60
C SER A 132 -6.45 20.62 2.35
N ALA A 133 -5.49 21.16 1.60
CA ALA A 133 -4.96 20.52 0.39
C ALA A 133 -4.14 19.26 0.70
N LEU A 134 -3.32 19.29 1.75
CA LEU A 134 -2.58 18.11 2.18
C LEU A 134 -3.51 17.02 2.73
N ALA A 135 -4.47 17.39 3.56
CA ALA A 135 -5.48 16.47 4.08
C ALA A 135 -6.28 15.79 2.95
N ALA A 136 -6.76 16.57 1.97
CA ALA A 136 -7.44 16.02 0.79
C ALA A 136 -6.57 15.03 -0.01
N PHE A 137 -5.28 15.33 -0.15
CA PHE A 137 -4.33 14.42 -0.80
C PHE A 137 -4.12 13.13 0.02
N LEU A 138 -4.00 13.22 1.34
CA LEU A 138 -3.82 12.04 2.21
C LEU A 138 -5.07 11.16 2.25
N GLU A 139 -6.26 11.76 2.21
CA GLU A 139 -7.54 11.04 2.17
C GLU A 139 -7.70 10.26 0.86
N GLN A 140 -7.37 10.85 -0.29
CA GLN A 140 -7.58 10.27 -1.61
C GLN A 140 -6.39 10.53 -2.57
N PRO A 141 -5.21 9.93 -2.28
CA PRO A 141 -3.99 10.18 -3.04
C PRO A 141 -4.07 9.71 -4.50
N ASP A 142 -4.84 8.66 -4.78
CA ASP A 142 -5.07 8.08 -6.10
C ASP A 142 -5.79 9.04 -7.06
N LYS A 143 -6.63 9.94 -6.57
CA LYS A 143 -7.23 11.02 -7.39
C LYS A 143 -6.18 11.97 -7.97
N THR A 144 -5.12 12.22 -7.22
CA THR A 144 -4.03 13.11 -7.65
C THR A 144 -2.88 12.35 -8.30
N ARG A 145 -2.61 11.13 -7.80
CA ARG A 145 -1.51 10.26 -8.23
C ARG A 145 -2.05 8.87 -8.59
N PRO A 146 -2.62 8.72 -9.78
CA PRO A 146 -3.24 7.46 -10.21
C PRO A 146 -2.24 6.32 -10.41
N ASP A 147 -0.94 6.60 -10.42
CA ASP A 147 0.12 5.59 -10.51
C ASP A 147 0.25 4.68 -9.27
N GLY A 148 -0.48 4.99 -8.18
CA GLY A 148 -0.52 4.18 -6.96
C GLY A 148 0.74 4.20 -6.11
N ARG A 149 1.76 4.99 -6.46
CA ARG A 149 3.04 5.07 -5.71
C ARG A 149 2.89 5.70 -4.33
N MET A 150 1.95 6.63 -4.17
CA MET A 150 1.42 7.03 -2.87
C MET A 150 0.08 6.31 -2.70
N PRO A 151 0.06 5.21 -1.93
CA PRO A 151 -1.10 4.35 -1.87
C PRO A 151 -2.23 4.94 -1.02
N HIS A 152 -3.46 4.52 -1.29
CA HIS A 152 -4.65 4.94 -0.58
C HIS A 152 -4.83 4.12 0.70
N LEU A 153 -4.59 4.72 1.86
CA LEU A 153 -4.69 4.06 3.17
C LEU A 153 -6.12 4.01 3.73
N GLY A 154 -7.09 4.65 3.09
CA GLY A 154 -8.48 4.68 3.57
C GLY A 154 -8.67 5.54 4.83
N LEU A 155 -7.88 6.59 4.96
CA LEU A 155 -7.99 7.53 6.07
C LEU A 155 -9.35 8.22 6.08
N SER A 156 -9.88 8.47 7.28
CA SER A 156 -10.99 9.40 7.44
C SER A 156 -10.53 10.85 7.23
N ASN A 157 -11.47 11.76 7.04
CA ASN A 157 -11.15 13.19 6.94
C ASN A 157 -10.40 13.71 8.19
N GLU A 158 -10.83 13.30 9.39
CA GLU A 158 -10.20 13.70 10.65
C GLU A 158 -8.77 13.17 10.76
N ASP A 159 -8.56 11.89 10.42
CA ASP A 159 -7.23 11.28 10.44
C ASP A 159 -6.26 11.95 9.47
N ALA A 160 -6.75 12.25 8.26
CA ALA A 160 -5.98 12.97 7.26
C ALA A 160 -5.58 14.37 7.71
N ILE A 161 -6.47 15.08 8.41
CA ILE A 161 -6.19 16.42 8.97
C ILE A 161 -5.17 16.33 10.09
N ASP A 162 -5.30 15.38 11.02
CA ASP A 162 -4.34 15.23 12.11
C ASP A 162 -2.94 14.88 11.59
N ILE A 163 -2.84 13.98 10.62
CA ILE A 163 -1.55 13.66 9.97
C ILE A 163 -1.02 14.88 9.22
N ALA A 164 -1.88 15.65 8.53
CA ALA A 164 -1.46 16.86 7.83
C ALA A 164 -0.96 17.94 8.80
N CYS A 165 -1.61 18.11 9.97
CA CYS A 165 -1.15 19.00 11.04
C CYS A 165 0.24 18.59 11.54
N HIS A 166 0.47 17.29 11.76
CA HIS A 166 1.78 16.77 12.14
C HIS A 166 2.84 17.06 11.07
N LEU A 167 2.58 16.70 9.81
CA LEU A 167 3.54 16.85 8.70
C LEU A 167 3.86 18.32 8.36
N LEU A 168 2.90 19.22 8.57
CA LEU A 168 3.11 20.66 8.40
C LEU A 168 3.66 21.30 9.67
N ASP A 169 3.87 20.54 10.74
CA ASP A 169 4.22 21.06 12.08
C ASP A 169 3.30 22.24 12.46
N PHE A 170 2.02 22.04 12.29
CA PHE A 170 0.99 23.02 12.52
C PHE A 170 0.09 22.56 13.67
N ARG A 171 0.06 23.30 14.76
CA ARG A 171 -0.66 22.95 16.00
C ARG A 171 -1.64 24.07 16.38
N PRO A 172 -2.67 24.29 15.54
CA PRO A 172 -3.65 25.35 15.80
C PRO A 172 -4.62 24.94 16.90
N SER A 173 -5.14 25.93 17.61
CA SER A 173 -6.33 25.75 18.45
C SER A 173 -7.57 25.41 17.62
N ASP A 174 -7.66 25.97 16.43
CA ASP A 174 -8.73 25.72 15.45
C ASP A 174 -8.11 25.51 14.06
N PRO A 175 -8.20 24.31 13.46
CA PRO A 175 -7.68 24.03 12.12
C PRO A 175 -8.26 24.92 11.02
N ARG A 176 -9.45 25.52 11.23
CA ARG A 176 -10.08 26.42 10.24
C ARG A 176 -9.35 27.76 10.11
N GLU A 177 -8.46 28.07 11.05
CA GLU A 177 -7.57 29.25 11.02
C GLU A 177 -6.25 29.00 10.27
N ALA A 178 -6.08 27.77 9.71
CA ALA A 178 -4.89 27.44 8.95
C ALA A 178 -4.72 28.36 7.72
N PRO A 179 -3.49 28.80 7.42
CA PRO A 179 -3.23 29.60 6.23
C PRO A 179 -3.66 28.85 4.96
N GLU A 180 -4.40 29.53 4.12
CA GLU A 180 -4.68 29.06 2.76
C GLU A 180 -3.47 29.35 1.87
N LEU A 181 -3.42 28.65 0.71
CA LEU A 181 -2.41 28.95 -0.31
C LEU A 181 -2.56 30.41 -0.80
N PRO A 182 -1.45 31.09 -1.13
CA PRO A 182 -1.51 32.42 -1.68
C PRO A 182 -2.42 32.50 -2.90
N ALA A 183 -3.28 33.52 -2.92
CA ALA A 183 -4.17 33.73 -4.05
C ALA A 183 -3.37 34.05 -5.32
N PHE A 184 -3.56 33.27 -6.36
CA PHE A 184 -2.89 33.46 -7.65
C PHE A 184 -3.88 33.96 -8.70
N LYS A 185 -3.56 35.15 -9.27
CA LYS A 185 -4.34 35.74 -10.36
C LYS A 185 -3.76 35.27 -11.69
N VAL A 186 -4.54 34.46 -12.41
CA VAL A 186 -4.15 33.98 -13.74
C VAL A 186 -4.16 35.15 -14.74
N ASP A 187 -3.06 35.33 -15.46
CA ASP A 187 -3.00 36.17 -16.65
C ASP A 187 -3.41 35.33 -17.87
N ALA A 188 -4.47 35.76 -18.56
CA ALA A 188 -5.03 35.01 -19.66
C ALA A 188 -4.10 34.95 -20.90
N ALA A 189 -3.29 36.00 -21.15
CA ALA A 189 -2.36 36.01 -22.26
C ALA A 189 -1.21 35.04 -22.01
N LYS A 190 -0.62 35.07 -20.82
CA LYS A 190 0.41 34.11 -20.39
C LYS A 190 -0.12 32.69 -20.37
N ALA A 191 -1.35 32.46 -19.86
CA ALA A 191 -1.96 31.14 -19.86
C ALA A 191 -2.16 30.59 -21.30
N LYS A 192 -2.55 31.43 -22.26
CA LYS A 192 -2.66 31.03 -23.66
C LYS A 192 -1.31 30.64 -24.26
N GLU A 193 -0.27 31.43 -24.00
CA GLU A 193 1.10 31.11 -24.39
C GLU A 193 1.58 29.79 -23.75
N GLY A 194 1.38 29.64 -22.42
CA GLY A 194 1.70 28.42 -21.68
C GLY A 194 1.02 27.18 -22.21
N ALA A 195 -0.23 27.29 -22.70
CA ALA A 195 -0.91 26.18 -23.36
C ALA A 195 -0.17 25.72 -24.63
N GLY A 196 0.36 26.65 -25.42
CA GLY A 196 1.18 26.32 -26.59
C GLY A 196 2.49 25.60 -26.20
N ILE A 197 3.16 26.05 -25.12
CA ILE A 197 4.39 25.46 -24.63
C ILE A 197 4.10 24.03 -24.08
N VAL A 198 3.05 23.85 -23.28
CA VAL A 198 2.61 22.54 -22.74
C VAL A 198 2.32 21.56 -23.87
N THR A 199 1.69 22.03 -24.96
CA THR A 199 1.44 21.20 -26.15
C THR A 199 2.74 20.83 -26.86
N LYS A 200 3.65 21.78 -27.04
CA LYS A 200 4.97 21.55 -27.68
C LYS A 200 5.84 20.59 -26.90
N LEU A 201 5.86 20.71 -25.57
CA LEU A 201 6.61 19.82 -24.66
C LEU A 201 5.88 18.50 -24.38
N ASN A 202 4.68 18.32 -24.92
CA ASN A 202 3.86 17.11 -24.80
C ASN A 202 3.62 16.66 -23.35
N CYS A 203 3.33 17.59 -22.45
CA CYS A 203 3.09 17.29 -21.03
C CYS A 203 1.93 16.31 -20.83
N ALA A 204 0.94 16.32 -21.74
CA ALA A 204 -0.20 15.41 -21.72
C ALA A 204 0.17 13.94 -21.96
N ALA A 205 1.36 13.63 -22.46
CA ALA A 205 1.83 12.25 -22.58
C ALA A 205 1.97 11.54 -21.22
N CYS A 206 2.20 12.33 -20.15
CA CYS A 206 2.37 11.79 -18.78
C CYS A 206 1.30 12.29 -17.81
N HIS A 207 0.70 13.46 -18.04
CA HIS A 207 -0.19 14.15 -17.12
C HIS A 207 -1.62 14.27 -17.65
N ASP A 208 -2.60 14.04 -16.79
CA ASP A 208 -3.97 14.42 -17.05
C ASP A 208 -4.15 15.93 -16.81
N LEU A 209 -4.54 16.64 -17.86
CA LEU A 209 -4.80 18.09 -17.84
C LEU A 209 -6.29 18.42 -17.63
N GLY A 210 -7.14 17.42 -17.36
CA GLY A 210 -8.58 17.62 -17.15
C GLY A 210 -9.43 17.46 -18.41
N ALA A 211 -8.83 17.12 -19.55
CA ALA A 211 -9.55 16.87 -20.79
C ALA A 211 -10.19 15.47 -20.87
N GLY A 212 -10.08 14.67 -19.82
CA GLY A 212 -10.74 13.36 -19.68
C GLY A 212 -10.20 12.23 -20.55
N LYS A 213 -9.34 12.52 -21.51
CA LYS A 213 -8.59 11.50 -22.29
C LYS A 213 -7.18 12.02 -22.48
N LEU A 214 -6.24 11.37 -21.82
CA LEU A 214 -4.85 11.47 -22.26
C LEU A 214 -4.79 10.93 -23.68
N PRO A 215 -4.14 11.63 -24.63
CA PRO A 215 -3.77 10.97 -25.87
C PRO A 215 -3.00 9.72 -25.49
N ALA A 216 -3.30 8.60 -26.15
CA ALA A 216 -2.51 7.38 -25.95
C ALA A 216 -1.03 7.78 -26.03
N PRO A 217 -0.19 7.40 -25.06
CA PRO A 217 1.23 7.70 -25.16
C PRO A 217 1.66 7.20 -26.53
N GLN A 218 2.17 8.11 -27.35
CA GLN A 218 2.82 7.66 -28.57
C GLN A 218 3.96 6.77 -28.09
N GLN A 219 3.80 5.46 -28.24
CA GLN A 219 4.91 4.53 -28.09
C GLN A 219 5.93 4.93 -29.14
N VAL A 220 6.80 5.83 -28.74
CA VAL A 220 8.00 6.10 -29.54
C VAL A 220 8.77 4.78 -29.48
N ALA A 221 8.68 4.01 -30.55
CA ALA A 221 9.54 2.87 -30.70
C ALA A 221 10.97 3.41 -30.49
N LEU A 222 11.62 2.95 -29.42
CA LEU A 222 13.03 3.26 -29.14
C LEU A 222 13.85 2.63 -30.28
N LYS A 223 13.94 3.33 -31.39
CA LYS A 223 14.61 2.87 -32.63
C LYS A 223 16.12 2.99 -32.55
N SER A 224 16.63 3.76 -31.60
CA SER A 224 18.05 3.99 -31.41
C SER A 224 18.46 3.64 -29.99
N GLN A 225 19.51 2.89 -29.85
CA GLN A 225 20.14 2.55 -28.57
C GLN A 225 21.14 3.62 -28.11
N THR A 226 21.35 4.65 -28.93
CA THR A 226 22.29 5.73 -28.67
C THR A 226 21.64 7.08 -28.97
N GLY A 227 21.95 8.08 -28.16
CA GLY A 227 21.41 9.43 -28.28
C GLY A 227 20.06 9.66 -27.60
N GLY A 228 19.50 10.85 -27.75
CA GLY A 228 18.21 11.22 -27.16
C GLY A 228 18.26 11.32 -25.63
N CYS A 229 17.35 10.64 -24.94
CA CYS A 229 17.30 10.64 -23.48
C CYS A 229 18.46 9.85 -22.82
N LEU A 230 19.17 9.03 -23.57
CA LEU A 230 20.27 8.20 -23.08
C LEU A 230 21.65 8.85 -23.22
N ASP A 231 21.80 9.93 -24.01
CA ASP A 231 23.10 10.59 -24.19
C ASP A 231 23.49 11.48 -22.98
N GLY A 232 22.58 11.69 -22.03
CA GLY A 232 22.84 12.47 -20.82
C GLY A 232 23.08 13.97 -21.06
N LYS A 233 22.84 14.47 -22.29
CA LYS A 233 23.04 15.87 -22.63
C LYS A 233 21.71 16.60 -22.74
N PRO A 234 21.55 17.76 -22.05
CA PRO A 234 20.37 18.58 -22.21
C PRO A 234 20.29 19.15 -23.62
N ALA A 235 19.07 19.24 -24.16
CA ALA A 235 18.81 19.92 -25.41
C ALA A 235 17.42 20.56 -25.39
N PRO A 236 17.24 21.77 -26.00
CA PRO A 236 15.96 22.44 -26.03
C PRO A 236 14.84 21.56 -26.60
N GLY A 237 13.70 21.50 -25.90
CA GLY A 237 12.53 20.75 -26.32
C GLY A 237 12.62 19.23 -26.15
N ARG A 238 13.68 18.73 -25.53
CA ARG A 238 13.81 17.32 -25.15
C ARG A 238 13.73 17.09 -23.64
N PRO A 239 13.03 16.06 -23.17
CA PRO A 239 13.06 15.68 -21.76
C PRO A 239 14.50 15.27 -21.34
N HIS A 240 15.06 15.96 -20.37
CA HIS A 240 16.36 15.60 -19.79
C HIS A 240 16.14 14.82 -18.51
N TYR A 241 16.41 13.50 -18.57
CA TYR A 241 16.39 12.62 -17.41
C TYR A 241 17.79 12.61 -16.78
N LEU A 242 17.87 13.00 -15.51
CA LEU A 242 19.13 13.04 -14.75
C LEU A 242 19.51 11.60 -14.32
N LEU A 243 19.78 10.75 -15.32
CA LEU A 243 20.19 9.36 -15.09
C LEU A 243 21.67 9.30 -14.75
N SER A 244 22.02 8.47 -13.76
CA SER A 244 23.41 8.11 -13.52
C SER A 244 23.96 7.26 -14.68
N GLU A 245 25.27 7.15 -14.77
CA GLU A 245 25.92 6.30 -15.78
C GLU A 245 25.43 4.85 -15.67
N ALA A 246 25.41 4.27 -14.46
CA ALA A 246 24.91 2.92 -14.23
C ALA A 246 23.42 2.74 -14.62
N GLN A 247 22.59 3.77 -14.46
CA GLN A 247 21.20 3.71 -14.90
C GLN A 247 21.09 3.74 -16.43
N ARG A 248 21.91 4.54 -17.12
CA ARG A 248 21.97 4.54 -18.59
C ARG A 248 22.41 3.21 -19.14
N GLU A 249 23.52 2.67 -18.62
CA GLU A 249 24.03 1.34 -18.99
C GLU A 249 22.98 0.24 -18.78
N SER A 250 22.29 0.25 -17.64
CA SER A 250 21.23 -0.71 -17.36
C SER A 250 20.07 -0.62 -18.36
N LEU A 251 19.68 0.61 -18.75
CA LEU A 251 18.64 0.83 -19.76
C LEU A 251 19.11 0.37 -21.15
N GLU A 252 20.35 0.63 -21.52
CA GLU A 252 20.92 0.18 -22.79
C GLU A 252 20.94 -1.35 -22.87
N LEU A 253 21.42 -2.02 -21.82
CA LEU A 253 21.40 -3.49 -21.72
C LEU A 253 19.98 -4.04 -21.83
N TYR A 254 19.01 -3.44 -21.14
CA TYR A 254 17.62 -3.85 -21.21
C TYR A 254 17.05 -3.73 -22.64
N LEU A 255 17.33 -2.60 -23.30
CA LEU A 255 16.86 -2.34 -24.68
C LEU A 255 17.49 -3.27 -25.70
N GLN A 256 18.74 -3.70 -25.46
CA GLN A 256 19.42 -4.71 -26.30
C GLN A 256 18.86 -6.10 -26.07
N ALA A 257 18.72 -6.51 -24.81
CA ALA A 257 18.31 -7.86 -24.43
C ALA A 257 16.84 -8.15 -24.71
N LYS A 258 15.95 -7.14 -24.57
CA LYS A 258 14.48 -7.26 -24.67
C LYS A 258 13.99 -8.54 -23.98
N PRO A 259 14.25 -8.71 -22.68
CA PRO A 259 13.97 -9.97 -22.00
C PRO A 259 12.48 -10.28 -22.00
N ASP A 260 12.15 -11.55 -22.22
CA ASP A 260 10.81 -12.06 -21.96
C ASP A 260 10.76 -12.53 -20.50
N PHE A 261 9.92 -11.87 -19.72
CA PHE A 261 9.77 -12.16 -18.30
C PHE A 261 8.78 -13.28 -18.05
N THR A 262 9.16 -14.24 -17.23
CA THR A 262 8.23 -15.23 -16.68
C THR A 262 7.13 -14.56 -15.83
N LEU A 263 6.03 -15.28 -15.57
CA LEU A 263 4.97 -14.78 -14.70
C LEU A 263 5.48 -14.44 -13.31
N ALA A 264 6.39 -15.23 -12.74
CA ALA A 264 6.99 -14.96 -11.44
C ALA A 264 7.80 -13.65 -11.44
N GLN A 265 8.63 -13.43 -12.47
CA GLN A 265 9.39 -12.18 -12.62
C GLN A 265 8.48 -10.96 -12.83
N ARG A 266 7.40 -11.10 -13.62
CA ARG A 266 6.40 -10.03 -13.78
C ARG A 266 5.69 -9.71 -12.48
N ALA A 267 5.37 -10.72 -11.67
CA ALA A 267 4.78 -10.53 -10.34
C ALA A 267 5.73 -9.75 -9.44
N GLU A 268 7.00 -10.15 -9.37
CA GLU A 268 8.03 -9.48 -8.57
C GLU A 268 8.22 -8.02 -9.01
N LEU A 269 8.41 -7.76 -10.30
CA LEU A 269 8.57 -6.41 -10.84
C LEU A 269 7.32 -5.53 -10.57
N THR A 270 6.13 -6.12 -10.64
CA THR A 270 4.87 -5.40 -10.34
C THR A 270 4.78 -5.05 -8.86
N LEU A 271 5.12 -5.99 -7.96
CA LEU A 271 5.16 -5.75 -6.52
C LEU A 271 6.19 -4.67 -6.15
N GLN A 272 7.35 -4.67 -6.79
CA GLN A 272 8.37 -3.62 -6.62
C GLN A 272 7.89 -2.28 -7.17
N ALA A 273 7.28 -2.25 -8.36
CA ALA A 273 6.78 -1.03 -8.99
C ALA A 273 5.70 -0.34 -8.14
N LEU A 274 4.87 -1.10 -7.45
CA LEU A 274 3.83 -0.61 -6.53
C LEU A 274 4.32 -0.51 -5.07
N ASN A 275 5.60 -0.82 -4.83
CA ASN A 275 6.25 -0.76 -3.52
C ASN A 275 5.62 -1.67 -2.44
N CYS A 276 5.03 -2.79 -2.85
CA CYS A 276 4.46 -3.79 -1.93
C CYS A 276 5.54 -4.40 -1.02
N THR A 277 6.76 -4.52 -1.56
CA THR A 277 7.96 -5.05 -0.88
C THR A 277 8.47 -4.18 0.28
N ALA A 278 8.01 -2.93 0.42
CA ALA A 278 8.30 -2.12 1.59
C ALA A 278 7.67 -2.67 2.88
N CYS A 279 6.59 -3.45 2.75
CA CYS A 279 5.82 -4.01 3.87
C CYS A 279 5.79 -5.54 3.85
N HIS A 280 5.86 -6.14 2.67
CA HIS A 280 5.69 -7.58 2.49
C HIS A 280 6.99 -8.23 2.01
N ASP A 281 7.35 -9.35 2.64
CA ASP A 281 8.34 -10.30 2.13
C ASP A 281 7.70 -11.21 1.08
N ARG A 282 8.46 -11.55 0.03
CA ARG A 282 8.14 -12.62 -0.90
C ARG A 282 9.42 -13.36 -1.27
N ASP A 283 9.44 -14.65 -1.01
CA ASP A 283 10.57 -15.55 -1.33
C ASP A 283 11.91 -15.06 -0.73
N GLY A 284 11.87 -14.46 0.47
CA GLY A 284 13.02 -13.91 1.16
C GLY A 284 13.48 -12.53 0.68
N ALA A 285 12.72 -11.89 -0.23
CA ALA A 285 13.00 -10.54 -0.69
C ALA A 285 11.93 -9.54 -0.21
N GLY A 286 12.36 -8.37 0.25
CA GLY A 286 11.48 -7.32 0.76
C GLY A 286 11.14 -7.47 2.23
N GLY A 287 9.99 -6.90 2.63
CA GLY A 287 9.61 -6.73 4.03
C GLY A 287 10.23 -5.48 4.67
N PRO A 288 9.76 -5.07 5.86
CA PRO A 288 10.31 -3.93 6.56
C PRO A 288 11.74 -4.26 7.03
N ASP A 289 12.69 -3.38 6.70
CA ASP A 289 14.07 -3.46 7.19
C ASP A 289 14.15 -3.27 8.72
N VAL A 290 15.34 -3.51 9.30
CA VAL A 290 15.57 -3.43 10.75
C VAL A 290 15.13 -2.09 11.33
N ALA A 291 15.40 -0.98 10.64
CA ALA A 291 15.03 0.34 11.08
C ALA A 291 13.51 0.54 11.06
N ARG A 292 12.85 0.15 9.97
CA ARG A 292 11.41 0.34 9.78
C ARG A 292 10.56 -0.65 10.57
N ASN A 293 11.08 -1.86 10.80
CA ASN A 293 10.41 -2.92 11.57
C ASN A 293 9.93 -2.43 12.93
N ARG A 294 10.66 -1.54 13.58
CA ARG A 294 10.37 -0.98 14.92
C ARG A 294 9.07 -0.17 14.98
N TYR A 295 8.59 0.31 13.84
CA TYR A 295 7.36 1.12 13.74
C TYR A 295 6.10 0.28 13.48
N PHE A 296 6.27 -0.99 13.11
CA PHE A 296 5.15 -1.90 12.94
C PHE A 296 4.66 -2.33 14.31
N ALA A 297 3.46 -1.91 14.66
CA ALA A 297 2.85 -2.16 15.97
C ALA A 297 1.59 -3.01 15.86
N GLY A 298 1.25 -3.70 16.92
CA GLY A 298 0.09 -4.57 16.98
C GLY A 298 -0.04 -5.25 18.33
N ASP A 299 -0.55 -6.47 18.36
CA ASP A 299 -0.68 -7.28 19.57
C ASP A 299 0.62 -8.05 19.84
N GLU A 300 1.30 -7.71 20.92
CA GLU A 300 2.56 -8.32 21.33
C GLU A 300 2.37 -9.80 21.76
N GLY A 301 1.19 -10.16 22.23
CA GLY A 301 0.86 -11.55 22.63
C GLY A 301 0.92 -12.55 21.48
N ILE A 302 0.93 -12.07 20.24
CA ILE A 302 1.01 -12.90 19.02
C ILE A 302 2.37 -12.73 18.33
N ALA A 303 3.35 -12.14 18.98
CA ALA A 303 4.70 -11.86 18.45
C ALA A 303 4.65 -11.13 17.08
N ASP A 304 5.59 -11.41 16.16
CA ASP A 304 5.64 -10.79 14.84
C ASP A 304 4.36 -11.03 13.99
N ALA A 305 3.64 -12.11 14.24
CA ALA A 305 2.36 -12.36 13.59
C ALA A 305 1.28 -11.33 13.97
N GLY A 306 1.40 -10.70 15.15
CA GLY A 306 0.48 -9.68 15.66
C GLY A 306 0.74 -8.27 15.11
N ARG A 307 1.90 -8.01 14.52
CA ARG A 307 2.32 -6.66 14.14
C ARG A 307 2.81 -6.50 12.69
N LEU A 308 3.45 -7.55 12.12
CA LEU A 308 4.01 -7.47 10.78
C LEU A 308 3.00 -7.88 9.69
N PRO A 309 3.06 -7.26 8.51
CA PRO A 309 2.34 -7.72 7.33
C PRO A 309 2.67 -9.18 6.99
N PRO A 310 1.73 -9.93 6.41
CA PRO A 310 1.99 -11.33 6.05
C PRO A 310 2.96 -11.42 4.86
N PRO A 311 3.75 -12.50 4.76
CA PRO A 311 4.52 -12.77 3.56
C PRO A 311 3.59 -13.01 2.36
N LEU A 312 4.06 -12.66 1.17
CA LEU A 312 3.38 -12.87 -0.10
C LEU A 312 3.85 -14.13 -0.83
N THR A 313 4.82 -14.85 -0.29
CA THR A 313 5.27 -16.14 -0.83
C THR A 313 4.10 -17.09 -0.99
N GLY A 314 3.83 -17.52 -2.22
CA GLY A 314 2.74 -18.42 -2.54
C GLY A 314 1.34 -17.88 -2.25
N ILE A 315 1.15 -16.56 -2.22
CA ILE A 315 -0.14 -15.94 -1.89
C ILE A 315 -1.26 -16.32 -2.85
N GLY A 316 -0.94 -16.54 -4.14
CA GLY A 316 -1.89 -16.93 -5.17
C GLY A 316 -2.44 -18.35 -5.00
N ARG A 317 -1.66 -19.24 -4.35
CA ARG A 317 -2.15 -20.58 -3.98
C ARG A 317 -2.81 -20.61 -2.59
N LYS A 318 -2.58 -19.58 -1.76
CA LYS A 318 -3.17 -19.45 -0.44
C LYS A 318 -4.58 -18.89 -0.48
N LEU A 319 -4.75 -17.75 -1.15
CA LEU A 319 -6.01 -17.02 -1.16
C LEU A 319 -6.84 -17.35 -2.42
N THR A 320 -8.16 -17.27 -2.27
CA THR A 320 -9.04 -17.24 -3.43
C THR A 320 -8.84 -15.93 -4.22
N PRO A 321 -8.97 -15.93 -5.56
CA PRO A 321 -8.86 -14.70 -6.35
C PRO A 321 -9.85 -13.63 -5.91
N GLU A 322 -11.06 -14.01 -5.54
CA GLU A 322 -12.12 -13.12 -5.05
C GLU A 322 -11.71 -12.42 -3.78
N TRP A 323 -11.06 -13.14 -2.85
CA TRP A 323 -10.57 -12.56 -1.61
C TRP A 323 -9.38 -11.64 -1.83
N MET A 324 -8.43 -12.02 -2.69
CA MET A 324 -7.31 -11.14 -3.06
C MET A 324 -7.82 -9.82 -3.67
N LEU A 325 -8.77 -9.91 -4.59
CA LEU A 325 -9.39 -8.73 -5.21
C LEU A 325 -10.05 -7.84 -4.13
N LYS A 326 -10.82 -8.43 -3.22
CA LYS A 326 -11.48 -7.74 -2.11
C LYS A 326 -10.47 -7.00 -1.22
N VAL A 327 -9.36 -7.65 -0.85
CA VAL A 327 -8.29 -7.05 -0.02
C VAL A 327 -7.65 -5.87 -0.75
N LEU A 328 -7.30 -6.03 -2.02
CA LEU A 328 -6.66 -4.99 -2.83
C LEU A 328 -7.58 -3.80 -3.10
N GLN A 329 -8.89 -4.00 -3.05
CA GLN A 329 -9.90 -2.93 -3.14
C GLN A 329 -10.21 -2.26 -1.79
N GLY A 330 -9.59 -2.73 -0.70
CA GLY A 330 -9.73 -2.15 0.64
C GLY A 330 -10.78 -2.82 1.53
N GLY A 331 -11.27 -4.01 1.12
CA GLY A 331 -12.09 -4.89 1.96
C GLY A 331 -11.27 -5.99 2.61
N GLY A 332 -11.89 -6.77 3.49
CA GLY A 332 -11.28 -8.03 3.94
C GLY A 332 -10.17 -7.92 4.98
N ARG A 333 -10.24 -6.97 5.90
CA ARG A 333 -9.32 -6.89 7.04
C ARG A 333 -9.63 -8.00 8.04
N VAL A 334 -8.71 -8.96 8.17
CA VAL A 334 -8.86 -10.13 9.06
C VAL A 334 -7.98 -10.08 10.31
N ARG A 335 -7.11 -9.07 10.43
CA ARG A 335 -6.20 -8.89 11.56
C ARG A 335 -6.43 -7.53 12.20
N PRO A 336 -7.45 -7.38 13.05
CA PRO A 336 -7.81 -6.10 13.65
C PRO A 336 -6.72 -5.56 14.60
N TYR A 337 -5.90 -6.45 15.14
CA TYR A 337 -4.83 -6.15 16.05
C TYR A 337 -3.57 -5.56 15.39
N VAL A 338 -3.39 -5.70 14.07
CA VAL A 338 -2.27 -5.06 13.34
C VAL A 338 -2.62 -3.61 13.08
N LYS A 339 -1.81 -2.67 13.60
CA LYS A 339 -2.06 -1.23 13.42
C LYS A 339 -1.78 -0.77 12.00
N THR A 340 -0.73 -1.29 11.38
CA THR A 340 -0.40 -0.99 9.98
C THR A 340 -1.54 -1.36 9.04
N GLN A 341 -1.92 -0.44 8.19
CA GLN A 341 -3.02 -0.63 7.23
C GLN A 341 -2.50 -1.10 5.88
N MET A 342 -3.15 -2.12 5.34
CA MET A 342 -2.96 -2.51 3.95
C MET A 342 -3.55 -1.43 3.04
N PRO A 343 -2.75 -0.80 2.17
CA PRO A 343 -3.26 0.19 1.22
C PRO A 343 -4.21 -0.42 0.19
N ARG A 344 -5.06 0.42 -0.38
CA ARG A 344 -5.96 0.07 -1.49
C ARG A 344 -5.28 0.34 -2.83
N TYR A 345 -5.48 -0.57 -3.78
CA TYR A 345 -4.95 -0.47 -5.14
C TYR A 345 -6.06 -0.71 -6.17
N PRO A 346 -7.17 0.04 -6.16
CA PRO A 346 -8.35 -0.26 -6.98
C PRO A 346 -8.03 -0.34 -8.48
N LEU A 347 -7.14 0.49 -8.99
CA LEU A 347 -6.74 0.50 -10.40
C LEU A 347 -5.88 -0.69 -10.82
N HIS A 348 -5.19 -1.33 -9.86
CA HIS A 348 -4.27 -2.44 -10.11
C HIS A 348 -4.76 -3.77 -9.52
N ALA A 349 -5.90 -3.76 -8.82
CA ALA A 349 -6.37 -4.90 -8.05
C ALA A 349 -6.57 -6.16 -8.91
N ARG A 350 -7.21 -6.02 -10.07
CA ARG A 350 -7.43 -7.14 -11.00
C ARG A 350 -6.10 -7.67 -11.55
N LEU A 351 -5.24 -6.77 -12.06
CA LEU A 351 -3.92 -7.15 -12.58
C LEU A 351 -3.11 -7.92 -11.53
N LEU A 352 -3.02 -7.41 -10.31
CA LEU A 352 -2.29 -8.06 -9.21
C LEU A 352 -2.89 -9.43 -8.86
N THR A 353 -4.22 -9.52 -8.77
CA THR A 353 -4.91 -10.78 -8.47
C THR A 353 -4.60 -11.85 -9.50
N ASP A 354 -4.79 -11.53 -10.78
CA ASP A 354 -4.59 -12.47 -11.87
C ASP A 354 -3.12 -12.88 -11.99
N LEU A 355 -2.20 -11.92 -11.85
CA LEU A 355 -0.77 -12.15 -11.94
C LEU A 355 -0.24 -13.02 -10.79
N LEU A 356 -0.63 -12.73 -9.55
CA LEU A 356 -0.21 -13.51 -8.37
C LEU A 356 -0.81 -14.90 -8.37
N ALA A 357 -2.07 -15.05 -8.78
CA ALA A 357 -2.71 -16.35 -8.92
C ALA A 357 -1.95 -17.22 -9.94
N ALA A 358 -1.63 -16.67 -11.12
CA ALA A 358 -0.92 -17.39 -12.17
C ALA A 358 0.56 -17.65 -11.83
N ALA A 359 1.24 -16.69 -11.18
CA ALA A 359 2.64 -16.85 -10.79
C ALA A 359 2.86 -17.92 -9.71
N ASP A 360 1.88 -18.14 -8.85
CA ASP A 360 1.92 -19.12 -7.77
C ASP A 360 1.17 -20.40 -8.07
N GLU A 361 0.70 -20.56 -9.31
CA GLU A 361 -0.05 -21.77 -9.70
C GLU A 361 0.82 -23.02 -9.51
N LYS A 362 0.34 -23.92 -8.67
CA LYS A 362 0.95 -25.20 -8.39
C LYS A 362 -0.16 -26.21 -8.07
N ALA A 363 -0.12 -27.34 -8.72
CA ALA A 363 -1.02 -28.44 -8.37
C ALA A 363 -0.75 -28.88 -6.92
N LEU A 364 -1.77 -28.80 -6.09
CA LEU A 364 -1.80 -29.32 -4.73
C LEU A 364 -2.76 -30.52 -4.67
N PRO A 365 -2.51 -31.48 -3.77
CA PRO A 365 -3.46 -32.57 -3.55
C PRO A 365 -4.83 -31.99 -3.16
N LYS A 366 -5.89 -32.43 -3.85
CA LYS A 366 -7.24 -32.01 -3.48
C LYS A 366 -7.60 -32.54 -2.09
N LEU A 367 -8.22 -31.69 -1.29
CA LEU A 367 -8.75 -32.10 -0.01
C LEU A 367 -9.94 -33.04 -0.23
N ALA A 368 -9.98 -34.14 0.48
CA ALA A 368 -11.11 -35.08 0.45
C ALA A 368 -12.35 -34.43 1.10
N LYS A 369 -13.52 -35.04 0.92
CA LYS A 369 -14.71 -34.64 1.66
C LYS A 369 -14.56 -35.02 3.13
N GLY A 370 -14.81 -34.07 4.01
CA GLY A 370 -14.74 -34.27 5.46
C GLY A 370 -16.07 -34.73 6.07
N ASP A 371 -16.03 -34.99 7.37
CA ASP A 371 -17.17 -35.27 8.24
C ASP A 371 -17.42 -34.06 9.15
N LEU A 372 -18.61 -33.49 9.12
CA LEU A 372 -18.98 -32.28 9.87
C LEU A 372 -18.84 -32.46 11.39
N GLU A 373 -19.34 -33.57 11.94
CA GLU A 373 -19.33 -33.80 13.40
C GLU A 373 -17.91 -34.09 13.89
N ALA A 374 -17.13 -34.85 13.12
CA ALA A 374 -15.71 -35.02 13.41
C ALA A 374 -14.96 -33.69 13.35
N GLY A 375 -15.28 -32.83 12.38
CA GLY A 375 -14.71 -31.50 12.27
C GLY A 375 -15.06 -30.60 13.46
N ARG A 376 -16.30 -30.60 13.90
CA ARG A 376 -16.77 -29.88 15.09
C ARG A 376 -16.02 -30.33 16.35
N LYS A 377 -15.87 -31.64 16.55
CA LYS A 377 -15.11 -32.21 17.64
C LYS A 377 -13.63 -31.86 17.57
N LEU A 378 -13.00 -32.03 16.40
CA LEU A 378 -11.56 -31.73 16.21
C LEU A 378 -11.23 -30.25 16.42
N THR A 379 -12.11 -29.33 16.06
CA THR A 379 -11.91 -27.90 16.26
C THR A 379 -12.09 -27.46 17.73
N GLY A 380 -12.85 -28.26 18.49
CA GLY A 380 -13.23 -27.99 19.86
C GLY A 380 -12.16 -28.32 20.90
N ILE A 381 -12.54 -28.14 22.19
CA ILE A 381 -11.66 -28.38 23.36
C ILE A 381 -11.89 -29.71 24.06
N GLN A 382 -12.97 -30.45 23.76
CA GLN A 382 -13.29 -31.73 24.36
C GLN A 382 -12.76 -32.87 23.46
N GLY A 383 -11.48 -33.23 23.66
CA GLY A 383 -10.82 -34.25 22.84
C GLY A 383 -10.48 -33.84 21.42
N GLY A 384 -10.48 -32.54 21.14
CA GLY A 384 -10.10 -31.94 19.87
C GLY A 384 -8.70 -31.29 19.85
N MET A 385 -8.40 -30.53 18.80
CA MET A 385 -7.13 -29.84 18.58
C MET A 385 -7.05 -28.47 19.31
N ASN A 386 -8.07 -28.09 20.07
CA ASN A 386 -8.16 -26.85 20.84
C ASN A 386 -8.01 -25.56 20.02
N CYS A 387 -8.49 -25.53 18.79
CA CYS A 387 -8.33 -24.36 17.88
C CYS A 387 -8.86 -23.06 18.51
N VAL A 388 -10.02 -23.15 19.20
CA VAL A 388 -10.68 -21.99 19.83
C VAL A 388 -9.98 -21.49 21.10
N THR A 389 -8.93 -22.15 21.57
CA THR A 389 -8.07 -21.60 22.63
C THR A 389 -7.25 -20.41 22.13
N CYS A 390 -6.90 -20.40 20.85
CA CYS A 390 -6.13 -19.32 20.24
C CYS A 390 -6.90 -18.52 19.19
N HIS A 391 -7.91 -19.10 18.55
CA HIS A 391 -8.63 -18.47 17.46
C HIS A 391 -10.03 -18.01 17.85
N VAL A 392 -10.39 -16.84 17.35
CA VAL A 392 -11.76 -16.31 17.41
C VAL A 392 -12.67 -17.15 16.51
N TRP A 393 -13.92 -17.32 16.90
CA TRP A 393 -14.96 -18.00 16.12
C TRP A 393 -16.15 -17.07 15.91
N GLY A 394 -16.17 -16.36 14.79
CA GLY A 394 -17.20 -15.37 14.47
C GLY A 394 -17.22 -14.22 15.47
N ASP A 395 -18.32 -14.08 16.19
CA ASP A 395 -18.48 -13.09 17.26
C ASP A 395 -17.98 -13.57 18.63
N LYS A 396 -17.54 -14.82 18.74
CA LYS A 396 -17.08 -15.42 19.99
C LYS A 396 -15.56 -15.25 20.15
N PRO A 397 -15.09 -14.72 21.28
CA PRO A 397 -13.67 -14.58 21.57
C PRO A 397 -12.97 -15.93 21.66
N SER A 398 -11.66 -15.99 21.43
CA SER A 398 -10.89 -17.17 21.80
C SER A 398 -10.83 -17.32 23.32
N LEU A 399 -10.52 -18.52 23.79
CA LEU A 399 -10.41 -18.79 25.24
C LEU A 399 -9.07 -18.31 25.84
N GLY A 400 -8.15 -17.82 25.02
CA GLY A 400 -6.84 -17.32 25.42
C GLY A 400 -6.31 -16.26 24.47
N ILE A 401 -5.33 -16.59 23.63
CA ILE A 401 -4.74 -15.67 22.66
C ILE A 401 -5.79 -15.25 21.62
N GLN A 402 -5.99 -13.94 21.41
CA GLN A 402 -6.95 -13.42 20.44
C GLN A 402 -6.34 -13.41 19.02
N ALA A 403 -6.10 -14.59 18.45
CA ALA A 403 -5.65 -14.73 17.08
C ALA A 403 -6.80 -14.44 16.08
N LEU A 404 -6.53 -14.62 14.79
CA LEU A 404 -7.53 -14.33 13.74
C LEU A 404 -8.76 -15.25 13.85
N ASP A 405 -9.89 -14.73 13.37
CA ASP A 405 -11.12 -15.50 13.21
C ASP A 405 -10.95 -16.60 12.16
N ILE A 406 -11.36 -17.81 12.50
CA ILE A 406 -11.28 -18.97 11.62
C ILE A 406 -12.64 -19.48 11.13
N SER A 407 -13.75 -18.89 11.58
CA SER A 407 -15.10 -19.34 11.19
C SER A 407 -15.46 -19.05 9.72
N ASP A 408 -14.65 -18.27 9.01
CA ASP A 408 -14.87 -17.84 7.62
C ASP A 408 -13.65 -18.11 6.72
N LEU A 409 -12.81 -19.09 7.08
CA LEU A 409 -11.60 -19.41 6.31
C LEU A 409 -11.90 -19.83 4.87
N ASP A 410 -13.02 -20.52 4.65
CA ASP A 410 -13.51 -20.97 3.35
C ASP A 410 -13.69 -19.82 2.35
N LYS A 411 -14.10 -18.63 2.83
CA LYS A 411 -14.29 -17.45 1.99
C LYS A 411 -12.97 -16.84 1.47
N ARG A 412 -11.85 -17.20 2.07
CA ARG A 412 -10.55 -16.56 1.81
C ARG A 412 -9.42 -17.51 1.45
N LEU A 413 -9.41 -18.72 1.99
CA LEU A 413 -8.34 -19.69 1.75
C LEU A 413 -8.77 -20.75 0.74
N ARG A 414 -7.76 -21.30 0.07
CA ARG A 414 -7.92 -22.51 -0.73
C ARG A 414 -7.78 -23.74 0.19
N PRO A 415 -8.64 -24.75 0.09
CA PRO A 415 -8.63 -25.91 0.97
C PRO A 415 -7.31 -26.68 0.93
N GLU A 416 -6.68 -26.78 -0.22
CA GLU A 416 -5.42 -27.48 -0.40
C GLU A 416 -4.27 -26.76 0.35
N TRP A 417 -4.27 -25.42 0.34
CA TRP A 417 -3.30 -24.64 1.08
C TRP A 417 -3.55 -24.74 2.59
N PHE A 418 -4.81 -24.77 3.02
CA PHE A 418 -5.18 -24.95 4.43
C PHE A 418 -4.62 -26.28 4.97
N ARG A 419 -4.75 -27.36 4.22
CA ARG A 419 -4.17 -28.65 4.55
C ARG A 419 -2.66 -28.55 4.78
N ASP A 420 -1.93 -28.03 3.81
CA ASP A 420 -0.49 -27.95 3.87
C ASP A 420 0.00 -27.05 5.02
N TYR A 421 -0.74 -25.96 5.27
CA TYR A 421 -0.45 -25.07 6.40
C TYR A 421 -0.61 -25.76 7.77
N LEU A 422 -1.67 -26.53 7.97
CA LEU A 422 -1.90 -27.26 9.22
C LEU A 422 -0.84 -28.32 9.50
N LEU A 423 -0.30 -28.94 8.44
CA LEU A 423 0.77 -29.92 8.58
C LEU A 423 2.11 -29.29 8.99
N ASN A 424 2.42 -28.10 8.50
CA ASN A 424 3.68 -27.42 8.81
C ASN A 424 3.53 -25.88 8.80
N PRO A 425 2.93 -25.28 9.84
CA PRO A 425 2.70 -23.84 9.90
C PRO A 425 3.99 -23.00 9.79
N ALA A 426 5.09 -23.47 10.39
CA ALA A 426 6.36 -22.75 10.42
C ALA A 426 7.01 -22.62 9.05
N ALA A 427 6.79 -23.57 8.14
CA ALA A 427 7.29 -23.48 6.75
C ALA A 427 6.62 -22.35 5.97
N TYR A 428 5.38 -22.01 6.30
CA TYR A 428 4.61 -20.94 5.64
C TYR A 428 4.70 -19.61 6.37
N ARG A 429 4.97 -19.63 7.66
CA ARG A 429 5.13 -18.45 8.49
C ARG A 429 6.18 -18.71 9.57
N PRO A 430 7.45 -18.46 9.29
CA PRO A 430 8.50 -18.54 10.29
C PRO A 430 8.18 -17.66 11.51
N GLY A 431 8.40 -18.18 12.71
CA GLY A 431 8.08 -17.49 13.97
C GLY A 431 6.59 -17.48 14.35
N THR A 432 5.73 -18.26 13.68
CA THR A 432 4.34 -18.44 14.12
C THR A 432 4.27 -19.17 15.46
N LEU A 433 3.32 -18.75 16.31
CA LEU A 433 3.00 -19.47 17.56
C LEU A 433 2.08 -20.67 17.32
N MET A 434 1.53 -20.84 16.12
CA MET A 434 0.69 -21.99 15.78
C MET A 434 1.55 -23.25 15.74
N PRO A 435 1.26 -24.26 16.59
CA PRO A 435 2.02 -25.49 16.61
C PRO A 435 1.68 -26.40 15.43
N PRO A 436 2.57 -27.30 15.02
CA PRO A 436 2.21 -28.38 14.11
C PRO A 436 1.25 -29.34 14.83
N LEU A 437 0.01 -29.44 14.34
CA LEU A 437 -1.04 -30.28 14.99
C LEU A 437 -0.90 -31.75 14.63
N TRP A 438 -0.18 -32.06 13.56
CA TRP A 438 0.15 -33.42 13.12
C TRP A 438 1.66 -33.57 12.95
N PRO A 439 2.41 -33.71 14.06
CA PRO A 439 3.87 -33.84 14.01
C PRO A 439 4.29 -35.04 13.13
N GLY A 440 5.15 -34.78 12.16
CA GLY A 440 5.54 -35.83 11.19
C GLY A 440 4.40 -36.35 10.30
N GLY A 441 3.28 -35.64 10.23
CA GLY A 441 2.10 -36.04 9.47
C GLY A 441 1.21 -37.07 10.19
N VAL A 442 1.41 -37.28 11.49
CA VAL A 442 0.69 -38.30 12.29
C VAL A 442 -0.23 -37.65 13.31
N SER A 443 -1.49 -38.07 13.34
CA SER A 443 -2.45 -37.62 14.35
C SER A 443 -2.13 -38.08 15.74
N MET A 444 -2.24 -37.16 16.70
CA MET A 444 -2.23 -37.48 18.14
C MET A 444 -3.61 -37.92 18.65
N ILE A 445 -4.68 -37.61 17.94
CA ILE A 445 -6.06 -37.95 18.29
C ILE A 445 -6.47 -39.20 17.49
N LYS A 446 -6.44 -40.35 18.15
CA LYS A 446 -6.70 -41.67 17.52
C LYS A 446 -8.16 -42.07 17.51
N ASP A 447 -8.95 -41.54 18.43
CA ASP A 447 -10.37 -41.86 18.60
C ASP A 447 -11.32 -41.10 17.66
N VAL A 448 -10.79 -40.20 16.85
CA VAL A 448 -11.54 -39.51 15.79
C VAL A 448 -11.02 -39.96 14.45
N LEU A 449 -11.87 -40.58 13.63
CA LEU A 449 -11.57 -41.07 12.30
C LEU A 449 -10.32 -41.99 12.24
N ASP A 450 -10.15 -42.81 13.26
CA ASP A 450 -9.03 -43.78 13.43
C ASP A 450 -7.63 -43.11 13.39
N GLY A 451 -7.57 -41.80 13.67
CA GLY A 451 -6.34 -41.01 13.58
C GLY A 451 -5.85 -40.75 12.18
N ASP A 452 -6.70 -40.90 11.18
CA ASP A 452 -6.37 -40.56 9.78
C ASP A 452 -6.22 -39.05 9.61
N THR A 453 -4.99 -38.61 9.38
CA THR A 453 -4.61 -37.21 9.28
C THR A 453 -5.35 -36.47 8.18
N GLU A 454 -5.45 -37.07 6.99
CA GLU A 454 -6.08 -36.44 5.83
C GLU A 454 -7.58 -36.27 6.05
N ARG A 455 -8.24 -37.30 6.58
CA ARG A 455 -9.66 -37.23 6.91
C ARG A 455 -9.94 -36.25 8.04
N GLN A 456 -9.07 -36.15 9.04
CA GLN A 456 -9.21 -35.19 10.14
C GLN A 456 -9.09 -33.74 9.64
N ILE A 457 -8.09 -33.42 8.82
CA ILE A 457 -7.92 -32.10 8.25
C ILE A 457 -9.10 -31.74 7.33
N ALA A 458 -9.53 -32.67 6.48
CA ALA A 458 -10.69 -32.50 5.63
C ALA A 458 -11.97 -32.22 6.44
N SER A 459 -12.13 -32.89 7.58
CA SER A 459 -13.30 -32.71 8.47
C SER A 459 -13.30 -31.33 9.15
N ILE A 460 -12.13 -30.85 9.60
CA ILE A 460 -12.03 -29.49 10.13
C ILE A 460 -12.44 -28.46 9.05
N TRP A 461 -11.94 -28.63 7.82
CA TRP A 461 -12.34 -27.77 6.71
C TRP A 461 -13.84 -27.83 6.43
N GLU A 462 -14.42 -29.03 6.38
CA GLU A 462 -15.85 -29.23 6.15
C GLU A 462 -16.70 -28.52 7.19
N PHE A 463 -16.31 -28.60 8.47
CA PHE A 463 -16.98 -27.89 9.57
C PHE A 463 -16.86 -26.37 9.46
N ILE A 464 -15.69 -25.86 9.11
CA ILE A 464 -15.48 -24.41 8.91
C ILE A 464 -16.33 -23.89 7.72
N ALA A 465 -16.41 -24.67 6.63
CA ALA A 465 -17.07 -24.23 5.42
C ALA A 465 -18.61 -24.41 5.42
N HIS A 466 -19.09 -25.43 6.10
CA HIS A 466 -20.48 -25.88 6.00
C HIS A 466 -21.14 -26.19 7.33
N GLY A 467 -20.40 -26.15 8.43
CA GLY A 467 -20.94 -26.47 9.76
C GLY A 467 -21.70 -25.30 10.38
N ASP A 468 -22.70 -25.63 11.16
CA ASP A 468 -23.45 -24.69 11.97
C ASP A 468 -23.02 -24.77 13.43
N GLY A 469 -23.04 -23.63 14.13
CA GLY A 469 -22.82 -23.57 15.58
C GLY A 469 -21.36 -23.43 16.00
N LEU A 470 -21.09 -23.83 17.23
CA LEU A 470 -19.79 -23.66 17.88
C LEU A 470 -18.99 -24.97 17.88
N PRO A 471 -17.65 -24.88 17.88
CA PRO A 471 -16.78 -26.03 18.18
C PRO A 471 -17.15 -26.74 19.47
N GLU A 472 -16.95 -28.06 19.52
CA GLU A 472 -17.35 -28.88 20.65
C GLU A 472 -16.66 -28.43 21.96
N GLY A 473 -17.46 -28.30 23.01
CA GLY A 473 -16.99 -27.86 24.34
C GLY A 473 -16.68 -26.38 24.44
N TYR A 474 -16.96 -25.56 23.45
CA TYR A 474 -16.86 -24.10 23.59
C TYR A 474 -17.83 -23.67 24.71
N PRO A 475 -17.36 -22.93 25.76
CA PRO A 475 -18.19 -22.62 26.91
C PRO A 475 -19.33 -21.66 26.57
N GLU A 476 -20.58 -22.09 26.66
CA GLU A 476 -21.76 -21.24 26.45
C GLU A 476 -21.81 -20.05 27.42
N LEU A 477 -21.32 -20.23 28.65
CA LEU A 477 -21.23 -19.20 29.67
C LEU A 477 -20.29 -18.03 29.33
N MET A 478 -19.33 -18.25 28.42
CA MET A 478 -18.42 -17.19 27.98
C MET A 478 -19.06 -16.24 26.98
N ALA A 479 -20.20 -16.58 26.41
CA ALA A 479 -20.93 -15.74 25.45
C ALA A 479 -21.50 -14.45 26.07
N GLY A 480 -21.52 -14.32 27.41
CA GLY A 480 -21.99 -13.11 28.12
C GLY A 480 -21.05 -12.54 29.18
N ALA A 481 -19.94 -13.25 29.51
CA ALA A 481 -19.07 -12.89 30.62
C ALA A 481 -17.90 -11.95 30.22
N PHE A 482 -17.61 -11.84 28.95
CA PHE A 482 -16.71 -10.81 28.42
C PHE A 482 -17.58 -9.91 27.52
N GLU A 483 -17.96 -8.73 28.02
CA GLU A 483 -18.05 -7.61 27.10
C GLU A 483 -16.73 -7.66 26.32
N LEU A 484 -16.81 -8.03 25.04
CA LEU A 484 -15.72 -7.78 24.11
C LEU A 484 -15.38 -6.32 24.35
N VAL A 485 -14.24 -6.06 24.99
CA VAL A 485 -13.64 -4.71 24.98
C VAL A 485 -13.82 -4.28 23.56
N PRO A 486 -14.65 -3.26 23.27
CA PRO A 486 -15.07 -2.95 21.91
C PRO A 486 -13.78 -2.90 21.17
N ARG A 487 -13.58 -3.78 20.18
CA ARG A 487 -12.30 -3.88 19.46
C ARG A 487 -11.97 -2.46 19.16
N GLU A 488 -11.06 -1.85 19.98
CA GLU A 488 -10.76 -0.45 19.83
C GLU A 488 -10.48 -0.32 18.37
N ARG A 489 -11.41 0.35 17.69
CA ARG A 489 -11.22 0.58 16.27
C ARG A 489 -9.83 1.15 16.22
N PRO A 490 -8.92 0.67 15.37
CA PRO A 490 -7.58 1.21 15.33
C PRO A 490 -7.70 2.73 15.37
N ILE A 491 -6.75 3.43 15.99
CA ILE A 491 -6.66 4.89 16.20
C ILE A 491 -7.37 5.75 15.11
N VAL A 492 -7.56 5.18 13.94
CA VAL A 492 -8.25 5.71 12.75
C VAL A 492 -9.77 5.94 12.92
N GLN A 493 -10.41 5.52 14.01
CA GLN A 493 -11.89 5.60 14.11
C GLN A 493 -12.43 6.39 15.32
N ARG A 494 -11.60 7.22 15.98
CA ARG A 494 -12.07 8.23 16.93
C ARG A 494 -11.40 9.58 16.68
#